data_18bc2567bf46aec9a8c1685b06d1343c
#
_entry.id   18bc2567bf46aec9a8c1685b06d1343c
#
_cell.length_a   1.000
_cell.length_b   1.000
_cell.length_c   1.000
_cell.angle_alpha   90.00
_cell.angle_beta   90.00
_cell.angle_gamma   90.00
#
_symmetry.space_group_name_H-M   'P 1'
#
loop_
_entity.id
_entity.type
_entity.pdbx_description
1 polymer ?
#
loop_
_entity_poly.entity_id
_entity_poly.type
_entity_poly.pdbx_seq_one_letter_code
_entity_poly.pdbx_strand_id
1 'polypeptide(L)'
;MHGFLARYTQKAYPLVRPIRLGVLTALIASGLLAGFFLWRALHEVAPPSAPNPRIVSWVDFDVEPVRQGVARLKEHLQAQRFEGARPVELKLVGADATNPPLLALQMTQLIATKPALIVASSVAVAKTLMTLDTKVPVYFVIQSDPVREGLVPSLVSTGSLTGYTFFVPLDVKIMELIRRVFPDTQVVGVVATDYWLEGASMSSDLFAQAKVLGLEMRIFNLRDHNEIGRMLKDRRARNVQVWYIPYSEIAFQYGEELATALAGTRIPTVYARRKFLKLGGLISVQSVDEEAMDVWAKSIANILNGVPVGSIPVMRPKEIEIAANASAVAQLDRATRERLAREATVFE
;
A
#
# COMPACT_ATOMS: atom_id res chain seq x y z
N MET A 1 -74.01 -97.76 35.86
CA MET A 1 -74.68 -96.78 36.75
C MET A 1 -74.00 -95.44 36.61
N HIS A 2 -74.71 -94.48 36.13
CA HIS A 2 -74.75 -93.05 36.32
C HIS A 2 -73.45 -92.32 36.37
N GLY A 3 -73.18 -91.34 35.63
CA GLY A 3 -73.99 -90.36 34.93
C GLY A 3 -73.40 -88.96 35.14
N PHE A 4 -73.66 -88.12 34.32
CA PHE A 4 -73.56 -86.69 34.34
C PHE A 4 -72.30 -85.99 33.68
N LEU A 5 -72.57 -85.64 32.50
CA LEU A 5 -71.86 -84.62 31.70
C LEU A 5 -72.12 -83.23 32.19
N ALA A 6 -71.10 -82.45 32.42
CA ALA A 6 -71.23 -81.00 32.50
C ALA A 6 -70.50 -80.35 31.30
N ARG A 7 -71.28 -79.72 30.46
CA ARG A 7 -70.82 -78.91 29.32
C ARG A 7 -70.18 -77.63 29.83
N TYR A 8 -68.92 -77.45 29.53
CA TYR A 8 -68.25 -76.09 29.65
C TYR A 8 -68.19 -75.47 28.27
N THR A 9 -68.93 -74.41 28.10
CA THR A 9 -68.86 -73.52 26.91
C THR A 9 -67.64 -72.63 27.00
N GLN A 10 -66.70 -72.83 26.08
CA GLN A 10 -65.54 -71.93 25.88
C GLN A 10 -66.04 -70.60 25.31
N LYS A 11 -65.92 -69.52 26.10
CA LYS A 11 -66.01 -68.12 25.58
C LYS A 11 -64.73 -67.77 24.85
N ALA A 12 -64.81 -67.64 23.54
CA ALA A 12 -63.74 -67.08 22.72
C ALA A 12 -63.53 -65.60 23.03
N TYR A 13 -62.35 -65.27 23.49
CA TYR A 13 -61.91 -63.90 23.59
C TYR A 13 -61.44 -63.36 22.19
N PRO A 14 -61.88 -62.23 21.75
CA PRO A 14 -61.45 -61.68 20.44
C PRO A 14 -59.93 -61.29 20.50
N LEU A 15 -59.17 -61.84 19.56
CA LEU A 15 -57.79 -61.44 19.30
C LEU A 15 -57.73 -59.94 19.02
N VAL A 16 -57.23 -59.18 19.96
CA VAL A 16 -56.89 -57.80 19.76
C VAL A 16 -55.78 -57.74 18.74
N ARG A 17 -56.08 -57.18 17.56
CA ARG A 17 -55.16 -57.06 16.41
C ARG A 17 -53.89 -56.29 16.81
N PRO A 18 -52.67 -56.83 16.52
CA PRO A 18 -51.36 -56.22 16.88
C PRO A 18 -51.11 -54.90 16.15
N ILE A 19 -51.97 -54.51 15.21
CA ILE A 19 -51.86 -53.28 14.43
C ILE A 19 -52.00 -51.96 15.30
N ARG A 20 -52.74 -52.08 16.44
CA ARG A 20 -52.90 -50.89 17.30
C ARG A 20 -51.68 -50.54 18.18
N LEU A 21 -50.84 -51.49 18.50
CA LEU A 21 -49.66 -51.33 19.31
C LEU A 21 -48.54 -50.67 18.49
N GLY A 22 -48.36 -51.03 17.20
CA GLY A 22 -47.39 -50.41 16.29
C GLY A 22 -47.70 -48.96 15.93
N VAL A 23 -48.97 -48.59 15.81
CA VAL A 23 -49.38 -47.20 15.55
C VAL A 23 -49.13 -46.33 16.78
N LEU A 24 -49.39 -46.86 17.98
CA LEU A 24 -49.15 -46.12 19.23
C LEU A 24 -47.65 -45.85 19.49
N THR A 25 -46.81 -46.85 19.23
CA THR A 25 -45.35 -46.71 19.35
C THR A 25 -44.78 -45.77 18.29
N ALA A 26 -45.29 -45.79 17.05
CA ALA A 26 -44.90 -44.85 16.01
C ALA A 26 -45.28 -43.38 16.34
N LEU A 27 -46.45 -43.18 16.91
CA LEU A 27 -46.89 -41.86 17.35
C LEU A 27 -46.07 -41.30 18.54
N ILE A 28 -45.71 -42.17 19.49
CA ILE A 28 -44.82 -41.78 20.62
C ILE A 28 -43.43 -41.49 20.14
N ALA A 29 -42.87 -42.29 19.23
CA ALA A 29 -41.53 -42.05 18.64
C ALA A 29 -41.47 -40.77 17.82
N SER A 30 -42.53 -40.47 17.02
CA SER A 30 -42.60 -39.23 16.26
C SER A 30 -42.80 -37.99 17.16
N GLY A 31 -43.55 -38.11 18.25
CA GLY A 31 -43.70 -37.05 19.27
C GLY A 31 -42.38 -36.75 20.01
N LEU A 32 -41.64 -37.80 20.37
CA LEU A 32 -40.31 -37.64 21.00
C LEU A 32 -39.28 -37.05 20.05
N LEU A 33 -39.28 -37.44 18.75
CA LEU A 33 -38.43 -36.85 17.73
C LEU A 33 -38.80 -35.37 17.48
N ALA A 34 -40.06 -35.06 17.32
CA ALA A 34 -40.52 -33.69 17.17
C ALA A 34 -40.20 -32.86 18.41
N GLY A 35 -40.37 -33.37 19.62
CA GLY A 35 -39.98 -32.73 20.88
C GLY A 35 -38.47 -32.51 20.98
N PHE A 36 -37.67 -33.46 20.54
CA PHE A 36 -36.22 -33.37 20.50
C PHE A 36 -35.76 -32.27 19.51
N PHE A 37 -36.33 -32.21 18.30
CA PHE A 37 -36.01 -31.17 17.33
C PHE A 37 -36.49 -29.79 17.79
N LEU A 38 -37.66 -29.72 18.43
CA LEU A 38 -38.15 -28.46 19.01
C LEU A 38 -37.29 -27.99 20.19
N TRP A 39 -36.91 -28.94 21.07
CA TRP A 39 -35.99 -28.67 22.18
C TRP A 39 -34.62 -28.24 21.68
N ARG A 40 -34.07 -28.88 20.63
CA ARG A 40 -32.82 -28.52 19.99
C ARG A 40 -32.92 -27.13 19.34
N ALA A 41 -34.01 -26.84 18.61
CA ALA A 41 -34.23 -25.53 17.99
C ALA A 41 -34.40 -24.39 19.04
N LEU A 42 -35.00 -24.70 20.20
CA LEU A 42 -35.17 -23.73 21.28
C LEU A 42 -33.90 -23.57 22.14
N HIS A 43 -32.98 -24.57 22.12
CA HIS A 43 -31.73 -24.54 22.90
C HIS A 43 -30.50 -24.52 22.01
N GLU A 44 -30.63 -24.40 20.70
CA GLU A 44 -29.53 -23.99 19.82
C GLU A 44 -29.20 -22.54 20.21
N VAL A 45 -28.27 -22.40 21.17
CA VAL A 45 -27.58 -21.14 21.41
C VAL A 45 -26.96 -20.77 20.06
N ALA A 46 -27.50 -19.74 19.43
CA ALA A 46 -26.90 -19.19 18.21
C ALA A 46 -25.39 -19.08 18.47
N PRO A 47 -24.53 -19.57 17.58
CA PRO A 47 -23.09 -19.43 17.78
C PRO A 47 -22.82 -17.96 18.10
N PRO A 48 -21.98 -17.67 19.11
CA PRO A 48 -21.71 -16.29 19.50
C PRO A 48 -21.37 -15.52 18.24
N SER A 49 -22.11 -14.42 17.98
CA SER A 49 -21.90 -13.60 16.80
C SER A 49 -20.40 -13.26 16.75
N ALA A 50 -19.78 -13.53 15.62
CA ALA A 50 -18.35 -13.24 15.46
C ALA A 50 -18.10 -11.81 15.92
N PRO A 51 -17.09 -11.56 16.74
CA PRO A 51 -16.84 -10.23 17.28
C PRO A 51 -16.66 -9.25 16.12
N ASN A 52 -17.29 -8.08 16.21
CA ASN A 52 -17.21 -7.05 15.18
C ASN A 52 -15.74 -6.78 14.80
N PRO A 53 -15.40 -6.76 13.51
CA PRO A 53 -14.02 -6.57 13.08
C PRO A 53 -13.49 -5.20 13.49
N ARG A 54 -12.17 -5.12 13.67
CA ARG A 54 -11.45 -3.85 13.79
C ARG A 54 -11.25 -3.30 12.38
N ILE A 55 -11.89 -2.19 12.05
CA ILE A 55 -11.80 -1.61 10.72
C ILE A 55 -10.54 -0.75 10.62
N VAL A 56 -9.69 -1.06 9.65
CA VAL A 56 -8.59 -0.21 9.18
C VAL A 56 -9.04 0.46 7.90
N SER A 57 -9.11 1.78 7.89
CA SER A 57 -9.55 2.55 6.74
C SER A 57 -8.35 3.13 5.99
N TRP A 58 -8.07 2.62 4.79
CA TRP A 58 -7.08 3.19 3.87
C TRP A 58 -7.75 4.29 3.06
N VAL A 59 -7.27 5.52 3.21
CA VAL A 59 -7.83 6.70 2.52
C VAL A 59 -6.96 7.06 1.34
N ASP A 60 -7.50 6.94 0.12
CA ASP A 60 -6.79 7.21 -1.13
C ASP A 60 -7.79 7.49 -2.27
N PHE A 61 -7.28 7.78 -3.47
CA PHE A 61 -8.10 7.72 -4.68
C PHE A 61 -8.58 6.28 -4.94
N ASP A 62 -9.87 6.12 -5.25
CA ASP A 62 -10.41 4.80 -5.59
C ASP A 62 -10.14 4.45 -7.05
N VAL A 63 -8.89 4.08 -7.34
CA VAL A 63 -8.40 3.66 -8.67
C VAL A 63 -7.77 2.27 -8.61
N GLU A 64 -7.73 1.60 -9.76
CA GLU A 64 -7.28 0.19 -9.83
C GLU A 64 -5.89 -0.07 -9.21
N PRO A 65 -4.84 0.72 -9.46
CA PRO A 65 -3.54 0.48 -8.83
C PRO A 65 -3.58 0.56 -7.30
N VAL A 66 -4.41 1.43 -6.74
CA VAL A 66 -4.59 1.57 -5.29
C VAL A 66 -5.34 0.36 -4.74
N ARG A 67 -6.42 -0.09 -5.39
CA ARG A 67 -7.15 -1.31 -5.02
C ARG A 67 -6.24 -2.53 -4.96
N GLN A 68 -5.35 -2.70 -5.95
CA GLN A 68 -4.37 -3.78 -5.96
C GLN A 68 -3.34 -3.65 -4.83
N GLY A 69 -2.88 -2.43 -4.52
CA GLY A 69 -2.00 -2.15 -3.38
C GLY A 69 -2.65 -2.52 -2.04
N VAL A 70 -3.90 -2.11 -1.85
CA VAL A 70 -4.70 -2.42 -0.64
C VAL A 70 -4.96 -3.93 -0.51
N ALA A 71 -5.23 -4.63 -1.63
CA ALA A 71 -5.40 -6.08 -1.62
C ALA A 71 -4.11 -6.81 -1.16
N ARG A 72 -2.95 -6.40 -1.66
CA ARG A 72 -1.65 -6.94 -1.21
C ARG A 72 -1.39 -6.66 0.27
N LEU A 73 -1.63 -5.43 0.73
CA LEU A 73 -1.48 -5.10 2.16
C LEU A 73 -2.40 -5.97 3.03
N LYS A 74 -3.61 -6.28 2.56
CA LYS A 74 -4.53 -7.18 3.27
C LYS A 74 -3.92 -8.57 3.48
N GLU A 75 -3.23 -9.12 2.48
CA GLU A 75 -2.52 -10.41 2.59
C GLU A 75 -1.41 -10.33 3.65
N HIS A 76 -0.57 -9.28 3.63
CA HIS A 76 0.48 -9.06 4.64
C HIS A 76 -0.09 -8.86 6.05
N LEU A 77 -1.24 -8.18 6.19
CA LEU A 77 -1.93 -8.03 7.47
C LEU A 77 -2.45 -9.36 8.00
N GLN A 78 -2.95 -10.25 7.14
CA GLN A 78 -3.42 -11.59 7.55
C GLN A 78 -2.29 -12.45 8.13
N ALA A 79 -1.04 -12.22 7.72
CA ALA A 79 0.13 -12.90 8.26
C ALA A 79 0.55 -12.37 9.65
N GLN A 80 0.04 -11.22 10.09
CA GLN A 80 0.37 -10.63 11.38
C GLN A 80 -0.42 -11.28 12.52
N ARG A 81 0.19 -11.27 13.71
CA ARG A 81 -0.49 -11.70 14.94
C ARG A 81 -1.21 -10.52 15.58
N PHE A 82 -2.49 -10.69 15.83
CA PHE A 82 -3.32 -9.70 16.49
C PHE A 82 -3.72 -10.20 17.87
N GLU A 83 -3.59 -9.35 18.88
CA GLU A 83 -4.09 -9.65 20.23
C GLU A 83 -5.62 -9.59 20.25
N GLY A 84 -6.22 -10.58 20.90
CA GLY A 84 -7.67 -10.74 21.01
C GLY A 84 -8.32 -11.41 19.80
N ALA A 85 -9.58 -11.84 19.99
CA ALA A 85 -10.33 -12.64 19.00
C ALA A 85 -10.99 -11.81 17.87
N ARG A 86 -10.77 -10.48 17.83
CA ARG A 86 -11.43 -9.61 16.84
C ARG A 86 -10.65 -9.59 15.53
N PRO A 87 -11.27 -10.00 14.41
CA PRO A 87 -10.63 -9.94 13.10
C PRO A 87 -10.31 -8.49 12.69
N VAL A 88 -9.34 -8.33 11.81
CA VAL A 88 -9.00 -7.03 11.20
C VAL A 88 -9.53 -7.01 9.77
N GLU A 89 -10.23 -5.95 9.41
CA GLU A 89 -10.75 -5.72 8.07
C GLU A 89 -10.16 -4.43 7.51
N LEU A 90 -9.45 -4.52 6.39
CA LEU A 90 -8.90 -3.37 5.66
C LEU A 90 -9.93 -2.92 4.61
N LYS A 91 -10.31 -1.65 4.64
CA LYS A 91 -11.26 -1.02 3.71
C LYS A 91 -10.61 0.15 2.99
N LEU A 92 -10.73 0.20 1.67
CA LEU A 92 -10.43 1.39 0.89
C LEU A 92 -11.57 2.40 1.04
N VAL A 93 -11.23 3.64 1.34
CA VAL A 93 -12.14 4.79 1.41
C VAL A 93 -11.69 5.80 0.36
N GLY A 94 -12.48 5.96 -0.68
CA GLY A 94 -12.21 6.93 -1.74
C GLY A 94 -12.30 8.36 -1.21
N ALA A 95 -11.25 9.16 -1.44
CA ALA A 95 -11.22 10.56 -1.06
C ALA A 95 -10.54 11.41 -2.13
N ASP A 96 -11.04 12.62 -2.34
CA ASP A 96 -10.45 13.59 -3.26
C ASP A 96 -9.53 14.54 -2.49
N ALA A 97 -8.25 14.22 -2.48
CA ALA A 97 -7.22 15.04 -1.84
C ALA A 97 -6.95 16.40 -2.55
N THR A 98 -7.49 16.60 -3.76
CA THR A 98 -7.36 17.86 -4.51
C THR A 98 -8.42 18.90 -4.15
N ASN A 99 -9.47 18.49 -3.40
CA ASN A 99 -10.57 19.35 -2.97
C ASN A 99 -10.61 19.44 -1.43
N PRO A 100 -9.91 20.40 -0.80
CA PRO A 100 -9.78 20.48 0.66
C PRO A 100 -11.10 20.55 1.43
N PRO A 101 -12.14 21.32 1.01
CA PRO A 101 -13.42 21.32 1.70
C PRO A 101 -14.15 19.96 1.65
N LEU A 102 -14.13 19.29 0.50
CA LEU A 102 -14.72 17.97 0.36
C LEU A 102 -13.94 16.92 1.18
N LEU A 103 -12.62 16.98 1.16
CA LEU A 103 -11.76 16.10 1.95
C LEU A 103 -12.06 16.24 3.45
N ALA A 104 -12.18 17.46 3.96
CA ALA A 104 -12.52 17.70 5.37
C ALA A 104 -13.88 17.09 5.76
N LEU A 105 -14.88 17.22 4.90
CA LEU A 105 -16.20 16.61 5.09
C LEU A 105 -16.09 15.07 5.10
N GLN A 106 -15.40 14.49 4.13
CA GLN A 106 -15.20 13.03 4.02
C GLN A 106 -14.46 12.48 5.25
N MET A 107 -13.40 13.16 5.73
CA MET A 107 -12.67 12.73 6.92
C MET A 107 -13.51 12.86 8.20
N THR A 108 -14.33 13.90 8.32
CA THR A 108 -15.27 14.03 9.43
C THR A 108 -16.28 12.87 9.47
N GLN A 109 -16.82 12.49 8.31
CA GLN A 109 -17.74 11.36 8.20
C GLN A 109 -17.03 10.04 8.52
N LEU A 110 -15.81 9.85 8.03
CA LEU A 110 -15.02 8.66 8.32
C LEU A 110 -14.73 8.51 9.83
N ILE A 111 -14.29 9.58 10.48
CA ILE A 111 -14.02 9.59 11.94
C ILE A 111 -15.27 9.19 12.73
N ALA A 112 -16.47 9.64 12.30
CA ALA A 112 -17.74 9.30 12.94
C ALA A 112 -18.04 7.80 12.90
N THR A 113 -17.51 7.03 11.94
CA THR A 113 -17.64 5.57 11.88
C THR A 113 -16.77 4.84 12.90
N LYS A 114 -15.87 5.56 13.61
CA LYS A 114 -14.95 5.04 14.64
C LYS A 114 -14.09 3.87 14.14
N PRO A 115 -13.34 4.02 13.04
CA PRO A 115 -12.41 2.99 12.62
C PRO A 115 -11.34 2.76 13.71
N ALA A 116 -10.76 1.57 13.75
CA ALA A 116 -9.69 1.25 14.69
C ALA A 116 -8.36 1.94 14.33
N LEU A 117 -8.18 2.25 13.04
CA LEU A 117 -7.02 2.98 12.50
C LEU A 117 -7.41 3.61 11.17
N ILE A 118 -6.85 4.78 10.87
CA ILE A 118 -6.89 5.40 9.54
C ILE A 118 -5.49 5.38 8.95
N VAL A 119 -5.36 4.86 7.71
CA VAL A 119 -4.15 4.98 6.92
C VAL A 119 -4.32 6.13 5.93
N ALA A 120 -3.51 7.16 6.09
CA ALA A 120 -3.50 8.35 5.26
C ALA A 120 -2.47 8.20 4.15
N SER A 121 -2.87 8.01 2.89
CA SER A 121 -1.97 7.78 1.76
C SER A 121 -1.40 9.06 1.14
N SER A 122 -1.74 10.21 1.67
CA SER A 122 -1.22 11.51 1.21
C SER A 122 -1.03 12.49 2.35
N VAL A 123 -0.18 13.49 2.10
CA VAL A 123 0.04 14.61 3.03
C VAL A 123 -1.26 15.38 3.29
N ALA A 124 -2.08 15.60 2.27
CA ALA A 124 -3.35 16.32 2.40
C ALA A 124 -4.31 15.60 3.36
N VAL A 125 -4.45 14.27 3.21
CA VAL A 125 -5.27 13.46 4.13
C VAL A 125 -4.71 13.51 5.55
N ALA A 126 -3.40 13.33 5.73
CA ALA A 126 -2.76 13.36 7.05
C ALA A 126 -2.95 14.74 7.74
N LYS A 127 -2.69 15.86 7.04
CA LYS A 127 -2.89 17.22 7.56
C LYS A 127 -4.35 17.50 7.91
N THR A 128 -5.29 17.04 7.08
CA THR A 128 -6.72 17.19 7.37
C THR A 128 -7.11 16.46 8.66
N LEU A 129 -6.64 15.22 8.84
CA LEU A 129 -6.89 14.46 10.08
C LEU A 129 -6.25 15.11 11.32
N MET A 130 -5.07 15.72 11.19
CA MET A 130 -4.46 16.51 12.26
C MET A 130 -5.31 17.73 12.63
N THR A 131 -5.80 18.47 11.63
CA THR A 131 -6.66 19.64 11.85
C THR A 131 -7.98 19.29 12.55
N LEU A 132 -8.53 18.10 12.27
CA LEU A 132 -9.75 17.60 12.90
C LEU A 132 -9.51 17.04 14.32
N ASP A 133 -8.26 17.06 14.82
CA ASP A 133 -7.86 16.55 16.14
C ASP A 133 -8.50 15.18 16.48
N THR A 134 -8.44 14.26 15.51
CA THR A 134 -9.04 12.94 15.69
C THR A 134 -8.33 12.15 16.79
N LYS A 135 -9.12 11.38 17.57
CA LYS A 135 -8.57 10.40 18.54
C LYS A 135 -8.36 9.02 17.92
N VAL A 136 -8.78 8.82 16.68
CA VAL A 136 -8.49 7.62 15.93
C VAL A 136 -7.00 7.61 15.59
N PRO A 137 -6.26 6.51 15.83
CA PRO A 137 -4.87 6.40 15.43
C PRO A 137 -4.70 6.64 13.92
N VAL A 138 -3.65 7.38 13.53
CA VAL A 138 -3.34 7.66 12.13
C VAL A 138 -1.96 7.13 11.78
N TYR A 139 -1.91 6.31 10.73
CA TYR A 139 -0.69 5.84 10.09
C TYR A 139 -0.61 6.44 8.69
N PHE A 140 0.42 7.23 8.39
CA PHE A 140 0.56 7.79 7.05
C PHE A 140 1.47 6.93 6.16
N VAL A 141 1.23 6.98 4.84
CA VAL A 141 2.10 6.43 3.79
C VAL A 141 2.26 7.50 2.73
N ILE A 142 3.41 8.17 2.69
CA ILE A 142 3.62 9.37 1.87
C ILE A 142 4.94 9.31 1.09
N GLN A 143 5.04 10.17 0.08
CA GLN A 143 6.23 10.27 -0.78
C GLN A 143 7.18 11.42 -0.36
N SER A 144 6.73 12.35 0.49
CA SER A 144 7.46 13.53 0.92
C SER A 144 8.08 13.37 2.31
N ASP A 145 8.96 14.31 2.70
CA ASP A 145 9.56 14.36 4.03
C ASP A 145 8.50 14.74 5.08
N PRO A 146 8.12 13.83 6.00
CA PRO A 146 7.06 14.08 6.97
C PRO A 146 7.43 15.15 8.01
N VAL A 147 8.71 15.38 8.27
CA VAL A 147 9.17 16.43 9.18
C VAL A 147 8.98 17.81 8.51
N ARG A 148 9.41 17.91 7.27
CA ARG A 148 9.23 19.10 6.47
C ARG A 148 7.76 19.43 6.21
N GLU A 149 6.94 18.42 6.03
CA GLU A 149 5.49 18.57 5.91
C GLU A 149 4.82 18.98 7.23
N GLY A 150 5.54 18.94 8.33
CA GLY A 150 4.98 19.25 9.65
C GLY A 150 4.05 18.18 10.21
N LEU A 151 4.13 16.95 9.69
CA LEU A 151 3.32 15.83 10.18
C LEU A 151 3.88 15.27 11.50
N VAL A 152 5.19 15.28 11.65
CA VAL A 152 5.91 14.78 12.82
C VAL A 152 7.06 15.71 13.17
N PRO A 153 7.45 15.85 14.45
CA PRO A 153 8.59 16.68 14.86
C PRO A 153 9.94 16.07 14.45
N SER A 154 10.02 14.74 14.35
CA SER A 154 11.19 14.02 13.85
C SER A 154 10.79 12.61 13.42
N LEU A 155 11.68 11.89 12.73
CA LEU A 155 11.41 10.51 12.34
C LEU A 155 11.40 9.53 13.52
N VAL A 156 11.98 9.90 14.67
CA VAL A 156 12.09 9.06 15.86
C VAL A 156 11.00 9.38 16.88
N SER A 157 10.62 10.65 17.00
CA SER A 157 9.56 11.11 17.91
C SER A 157 8.39 11.61 17.09
N THR A 158 7.31 10.84 17.02
CA THR A 158 6.27 11.02 16.02
C THR A 158 5.03 11.79 16.53
N GLY A 159 4.88 11.99 17.84
CA GLY A 159 3.72 12.70 18.39
C GLY A 159 2.41 11.91 18.26
N SER A 160 1.41 12.48 17.58
CA SER A 160 0.07 11.88 17.43
C SER A 160 -0.09 11.03 16.16
N LEU A 161 0.85 11.10 15.22
CA LEU A 161 0.86 10.33 13.99
C LEU A 161 2.17 9.55 13.89
N THR A 162 2.14 8.43 13.17
CA THR A 162 3.33 7.75 12.68
C THR A 162 3.08 7.24 11.27
N GLY A 163 4.07 6.64 10.63
CA GLY A 163 3.85 6.13 9.30
C GLY A 163 5.10 5.65 8.59
N TYR A 164 4.96 5.62 7.29
CA TYR A 164 6.02 5.29 6.35
C TYR A 164 6.19 6.41 5.35
N THR A 165 7.42 6.77 5.05
CA THR A 165 7.72 7.68 3.96
C THR A 165 8.63 7.01 2.94
N PHE A 166 8.31 7.16 1.67
CA PHE A 166 9.22 6.80 0.58
C PHE A 166 10.30 7.87 0.36
N PHE A 167 10.20 8.99 1.08
CA PHE A 167 11.20 10.03 0.99
C PHE A 167 12.54 9.52 1.51
N VAL A 168 13.43 9.31 0.55
CA VAL A 168 14.86 9.21 0.78
C VAL A 168 15.45 10.34 -0.05
N PRO A 169 16.42 11.12 0.43
CA PRO A 169 17.05 12.19 -0.34
C PRO A 169 17.89 11.60 -1.49
N LEU A 170 17.23 10.85 -2.38
CA LEU A 170 17.87 10.17 -3.51
C LEU A 170 18.44 11.16 -4.52
N ASP A 171 17.79 12.32 -4.68
CA ASP A 171 18.23 13.32 -5.64
C ASP A 171 19.68 13.76 -5.40
N VAL A 172 20.06 13.97 -4.12
CA VAL A 172 21.44 14.29 -3.75
C VAL A 172 22.38 13.14 -4.09
N LYS A 173 22.02 11.92 -3.74
CA LYS A 173 22.81 10.72 -4.04
C LYS A 173 22.93 10.47 -5.55
N ILE A 174 21.92 10.82 -6.32
CA ILE A 174 21.94 10.73 -7.78
C ILE A 174 22.92 11.74 -8.36
N MET A 175 22.99 12.98 -7.83
CA MET A 175 24.01 13.95 -8.27
C MET A 175 25.42 13.46 -7.97
N GLU A 176 25.64 12.86 -6.80
CA GLU A 176 26.92 12.21 -6.45
C GLU A 176 27.25 11.04 -7.40
N LEU A 177 26.26 10.19 -7.70
CA LEU A 177 26.42 9.07 -8.64
C LEU A 177 26.78 9.60 -10.04
N ILE A 178 26.08 10.62 -10.54
CA ILE A 178 26.38 11.23 -11.83
C ILE A 178 27.83 11.71 -11.85
N ARG A 179 28.30 12.40 -10.81
CA ARG A 179 29.67 12.88 -10.72
C ARG A 179 30.68 11.72 -10.70
N ARG A 180 30.40 10.62 -10.00
CA ARG A 180 31.31 9.46 -9.94
C ARG A 180 31.37 8.70 -11.26
N VAL A 181 30.23 8.51 -11.92
CA VAL A 181 30.15 7.74 -13.20
C VAL A 181 30.57 8.60 -14.39
N PHE A 182 30.17 9.86 -14.43
CA PHE A 182 30.42 10.82 -15.53
C PHE A 182 31.17 12.04 -15.02
N PRO A 183 32.47 11.91 -14.70
CA PRO A 183 33.24 12.97 -14.02
C PRO A 183 33.34 14.28 -14.82
N ASP A 184 33.23 14.22 -16.15
CA ASP A 184 33.34 15.37 -17.02
C ASP A 184 32.00 16.12 -17.24
N THR A 185 30.92 15.64 -16.59
CA THR A 185 29.62 16.29 -16.67
C THR A 185 29.62 17.64 -16.00
N GLN A 186 29.15 18.65 -16.70
CA GLN A 186 28.92 20.01 -16.18
C GLN A 186 27.42 20.31 -16.10
N VAL A 187 26.63 19.82 -17.05
CA VAL A 187 25.20 20.13 -17.17
C VAL A 187 24.36 18.88 -17.06
N VAL A 188 23.51 18.85 -16.05
CA VAL A 188 22.49 17.83 -15.84
C VAL A 188 21.12 18.42 -16.20
N GLY A 189 20.47 17.89 -17.22
CA GLY A 189 19.07 18.21 -17.52
C GLY A 189 18.13 17.46 -16.60
N VAL A 190 17.29 18.16 -15.88
CA VAL A 190 16.30 17.56 -14.98
C VAL A 190 14.91 17.76 -15.56
N VAL A 191 14.19 16.65 -15.81
CA VAL A 191 12.82 16.70 -16.35
C VAL A 191 11.84 16.48 -15.21
N ALA A 192 11.09 17.50 -14.83
CA ALA A 192 10.23 17.48 -13.64
C ALA A 192 8.97 18.34 -13.81
N THR A 193 8.19 18.47 -12.76
CA THR A 193 7.01 19.32 -12.65
C THR A 193 7.27 20.48 -11.69
N ASP A 194 6.39 21.49 -11.71
CA ASP A 194 6.42 22.58 -10.71
C ASP A 194 6.37 22.03 -9.27
N TYR A 195 5.53 21.04 -9.04
CA TYR A 195 5.40 20.41 -7.71
C TYR A 195 6.71 19.76 -7.23
N TRP A 196 7.39 19.02 -8.13
CA TRP A 196 8.70 18.46 -7.77
C TRP A 196 9.71 19.57 -7.51
N LEU A 197 9.71 20.62 -8.34
CA LEU A 197 10.62 21.74 -8.22
C LEU A 197 10.42 22.51 -6.91
N GLU A 198 9.19 22.75 -6.50
CA GLU A 198 8.86 23.34 -5.19
C GLU A 198 9.41 22.46 -4.07
N GLY A 199 9.15 21.15 -4.14
CA GLY A 199 9.69 20.16 -3.21
C GLY A 199 11.22 20.18 -3.14
N ALA A 200 11.89 20.16 -4.27
CA ALA A 200 13.36 20.18 -4.35
C ALA A 200 13.95 21.53 -3.91
N SER A 201 13.30 22.64 -4.21
CA SER A 201 13.74 23.97 -3.81
C SER A 201 13.64 24.20 -2.30
N MET A 202 12.62 23.60 -1.66
CA MET A 202 12.48 23.64 -0.22
C MET A 202 13.49 22.73 0.49
N SER A 203 14.00 21.66 -0.16
CA SER A 203 15.15 20.92 0.33
C SER A 203 16.40 21.65 -0.15
N SER A 204 16.89 22.61 0.64
CA SER A 204 18.05 23.47 0.34
C SER A 204 19.31 22.69 -0.08
N ASP A 205 19.34 21.41 0.13
CA ASP A 205 20.54 20.60 0.00
C ASP A 205 20.82 20.16 -1.45
N LEU A 206 19.78 19.89 -2.28
CA LEU A 206 19.99 19.36 -3.63
C LEU A 206 20.75 20.33 -4.54
N PHE A 207 20.29 21.58 -4.65
CA PHE A 207 20.94 22.59 -5.51
C PHE A 207 22.30 23.00 -4.96
N ALA A 208 22.42 23.12 -3.63
CA ALA A 208 23.70 23.42 -2.99
C ALA A 208 24.71 22.31 -3.24
N GLN A 209 24.30 21.05 -3.06
CA GLN A 209 25.15 19.89 -3.29
C GLN A 209 25.54 19.74 -4.76
N ALA A 210 24.61 19.92 -5.70
CA ALA A 210 24.92 19.92 -7.13
C ALA A 210 26.01 20.97 -7.45
N LYS A 211 25.89 22.17 -6.90
CA LYS A 211 26.89 23.24 -7.06
C LYS A 211 28.26 22.84 -6.47
N VAL A 212 28.30 22.25 -5.28
CA VAL A 212 29.53 21.73 -4.66
C VAL A 212 30.19 20.70 -5.55
N LEU A 213 29.38 19.83 -6.19
CA LEU A 213 29.84 18.83 -7.15
C LEU A 213 30.22 19.43 -8.51
N GLY A 214 30.11 20.73 -8.73
CA GLY A 214 30.39 21.39 -10.00
C GLY A 214 29.36 21.05 -11.09
N LEU A 215 28.12 20.72 -10.73
CA LEU A 215 27.02 20.39 -11.63
C LEU A 215 26.05 21.56 -11.75
N GLU A 216 25.80 22.01 -12.98
CA GLU A 216 24.65 22.89 -13.29
C GLU A 216 23.41 22.02 -13.49
N MET A 217 22.41 22.18 -12.63
CA MET A 217 21.11 21.56 -12.83
C MET A 217 20.23 22.46 -13.70
N ARG A 218 19.86 21.96 -14.87
CA ARG A 218 18.99 22.68 -15.82
C ARG A 218 17.61 22.07 -15.83
N ILE A 219 16.65 22.76 -15.23
CA ILE A 219 15.30 22.27 -15.06
C ILE A 219 14.49 22.46 -16.35
N PHE A 220 13.87 21.39 -16.80
CA PHE A 220 12.88 21.33 -17.86
C PHE A 220 11.54 20.98 -17.21
N ASN A 221 10.74 22.01 -16.98
CA ASN A 221 9.43 21.85 -16.37
C ASN A 221 8.42 21.47 -17.46
N LEU A 222 7.85 20.27 -17.36
CA LEU A 222 6.84 19.76 -18.28
C LEU A 222 5.50 19.65 -17.58
N ARG A 223 4.44 20.11 -18.26
CA ARG A 223 3.06 20.03 -17.78
C ARG A 223 2.28 18.89 -18.43
N ASP A 224 2.63 18.57 -19.67
CA ASP A 224 1.99 17.51 -20.44
C ASP A 224 2.98 16.84 -21.43
N HIS A 225 2.55 15.76 -22.04
CA HIS A 225 3.34 14.98 -23.01
C HIS A 225 3.73 15.77 -24.29
N ASN A 226 2.91 16.73 -24.72
CA ASN A 226 3.19 17.52 -25.93
C ASN A 226 4.43 18.38 -25.78
N GLU A 227 4.86 18.64 -24.53
CA GLU A 227 6.05 19.43 -24.24
C GLU A 227 7.35 18.64 -24.37
N ILE A 228 7.30 17.28 -24.36
CA ILE A 228 8.48 16.41 -24.50
C ILE A 228 9.25 16.73 -25.78
N GLY A 229 8.54 16.76 -26.92
CA GLY A 229 9.17 17.09 -28.20
C GLY A 229 9.69 18.52 -28.30
N ARG A 230 9.03 19.47 -27.63
CA ARG A 230 9.47 20.89 -27.53
C ARG A 230 10.73 21.01 -26.69
N MET A 231 10.78 20.31 -25.55
CA MET A 231 11.94 20.25 -24.66
C MET A 231 13.20 19.78 -25.38
N LEU A 232 13.11 18.69 -26.16
CA LEU A 232 14.26 18.16 -26.90
C LEU A 232 14.78 19.12 -27.98
N LYS A 233 13.94 20.01 -28.50
CA LYS A 233 14.30 21.05 -29.46
C LYS A 233 14.78 22.34 -28.80
N ASP A 234 14.62 22.49 -27.49
CA ASP A 234 15.07 23.66 -26.74
C ASP A 234 16.60 23.82 -26.88
N ARG A 235 17.05 25.06 -27.10
CA ARG A 235 18.49 25.39 -27.16
C ARG A 235 19.22 25.01 -25.86
N ARG A 236 18.54 25.07 -24.73
CA ARG A 236 19.07 24.67 -23.42
C ARG A 236 19.35 23.18 -23.33
N ALA A 237 18.61 22.34 -24.07
CA ALA A 237 18.81 20.90 -24.09
C ALA A 237 20.08 20.47 -24.84
N ARG A 238 20.62 21.31 -25.74
CA ARG A 238 21.80 20.96 -26.59
C ARG A 238 23.08 20.72 -25.79
N ASN A 239 23.19 21.33 -24.61
CA ASN A 239 24.39 21.21 -23.77
C ASN A 239 24.16 20.26 -22.58
N VAL A 240 23.03 19.58 -22.50
CA VAL A 240 22.79 18.55 -21.50
C VAL A 240 23.68 17.35 -21.76
N GLN A 241 24.40 16.91 -20.74
CA GLN A 241 25.35 15.79 -20.81
C GLN A 241 24.83 14.55 -20.09
N VAL A 242 23.92 14.70 -19.14
CA VAL A 242 23.18 13.61 -18.47
C VAL A 242 21.75 14.11 -18.22
N TRP A 243 20.78 13.26 -18.54
CA TRP A 243 19.39 13.51 -18.15
C TRP A 243 19.07 12.82 -16.82
N TYR A 244 18.46 13.56 -15.92
CA TYR A 244 17.89 13.03 -14.69
C TYR A 244 16.37 13.17 -14.70
N ILE A 245 15.67 12.07 -14.48
CA ILE A 245 14.22 11.98 -14.42
C ILE A 245 13.83 11.55 -13.00
N PRO A 246 13.53 12.53 -12.12
CA PRO A 246 13.15 12.25 -10.73
C PRO A 246 11.79 11.56 -10.67
N TYR A 247 11.44 11.13 -9.46
CA TYR A 247 10.09 10.67 -9.17
C TYR A 247 9.16 11.89 -9.18
N SER A 248 8.37 12.03 -10.24
CA SER A 248 7.50 13.18 -10.47
C SER A 248 6.24 12.74 -11.22
N GLU A 249 5.21 13.58 -11.21
CA GLU A 249 3.93 13.31 -11.87
C GLU A 249 4.13 13.07 -13.37
N ILE A 250 5.00 13.83 -14.02
CA ILE A 250 5.29 13.67 -15.45
C ILE A 250 5.93 12.29 -15.72
N ALA A 251 6.83 11.84 -14.86
CA ALA A 251 7.44 10.52 -14.97
C ALA A 251 6.43 9.39 -14.66
N PHE A 252 5.42 9.67 -13.85
CA PHE A 252 4.37 8.71 -13.55
C PHE A 252 3.38 8.57 -14.71
N GLN A 253 2.92 9.69 -15.29
CA GLN A 253 1.90 9.71 -16.34
C GLN A 253 2.46 9.45 -17.72
N TYR A 254 3.59 10.05 -18.08
CA TYR A 254 4.16 10.05 -19.43
C TYR A 254 5.59 9.51 -19.50
N GLY A 255 6.01 8.79 -18.46
CA GLY A 255 7.40 8.36 -18.32
C GLY A 255 7.86 7.40 -19.41
N GLU A 256 6.97 6.59 -20.00
CA GLU A 256 7.33 5.67 -21.09
C GLU A 256 7.61 6.43 -22.40
N GLU A 257 6.77 7.42 -22.71
CA GLU A 257 6.99 8.28 -23.87
C GLU A 257 8.27 9.11 -23.69
N LEU A 258 8.47 9.68 -22.49
CA LEU A 258 9.67 10.43 -22.13
C LEU A 258 10.94 9.55 -22.23
N ALA A 259 10.92 8.34 -21.69
CA ALA A 259 12.05 7.42 -21.75
C ALA A 259 12.42 7.06 -23.19
N THR A 260 11.42 6.76 -24.02
CA THR A 260 11.61 6.47 -25.45
C THR A 260 12.21 7.66 -26.20
N ALA A 261 11.70 8.87 -25.92
CA ALA A 261 12.20 10.10 -26.55
C ALA A 261 13.64 10.41 -26.15
N LEU A 262 13.99 10.24 -24.87
CA LEU A 262 15.33 10.48 -24.35
C LEU A 262 16.34 9.42 -24.82
N ALA A 263 15.93 8.16 -24.94
CA ALA A 263 16.79 7.09 -25.50
C ALA A 263 17.27 7.44 -26.91
N GLY A 264 16.42 8.10 -27.72
CA GLY A 264 16.76 8.58 -29.06
C GLY A 264 17.87 9.66 -29.08
N THR A 265 18.14 10.34 -27.97
CA THR A 265 19.18 11.39 -27.87
C THR A 265 20.59 10.83 -27.71
N ARG A 266 20.73 9.59 -27.28
CA ARG A 266 22.01 8.92 -26.89
C ARG A 266 22.75 9.63 -25.75
N ILE A 267 22.11 10.57 -25.06
CA ILE A 267 22.63 11.19 -23.85
C ILE A 267 22.33 10.27 -22.67
N PRO A 268 23.31 9.97 -21.78
CA PRO A 268 23.08 9.16 -20.60
C PRO A 268 21.86 9.62 -19.78
N THR A 269 21.09 8.65 -19.29
CA THR A 269 19.87 8.94 -18.53
C THR A 269 19.90 8.26 -17.18
N VAL A 270 19.43 8.95 -16.13
CA VAL A 270 19.24 8.43 -14.78
C VAL A 270 17.79 8.60 -14.38
N TYR A 271 17.15 7.52 -13.99
CA TYR A 271 15.73 7.48 -13.62
C TYR A 271 15.55 7.13 -12.14
N ALA A 272 14.52 7.67 -11.53
CA ALA A 272 14.10 7.25 -10.19
C ALA A 272 13.26 5.95 -10.19
N ARG A 273 13.15 5.25 -11.33
CA ARG A 273 12.40 3.99 -11.47
C ARG A 273 13.04 3.04 -12.47
N ARG A 274 13.19 1.77 -12.04
CA ARG A 274 13.80 0.69 -12.83
C ARG A 274 13.05 0.35 -14.12
N LYS A 275 11.73 0.45 -14.12
CA LYS A 275 10.91 0.12 -15.30
C LYS A 275 11.35 0.82 -16.59
N PHE A 276 11.98 2.01 -16.49
CA PHE A 276 12.42 2.79 -17.64
C PHE A 276 13.71 2.25 -18.29
N LEU A 277 14.45 1.37 -17.62
CA LEU A 277 15.61 0.71 -18.20
C LEU A 277 15.21 -0.12 -19.43
N LYS A 278 14.06 -0.81 -19.38
CA LYS A 278 13.53 -1.62 -20.49
C LYS A 278 13.17 -0.78 -21.73
N LEU A 279 13.06 0.53 -21.56
CA LEU A 279 12.74 1.48 -22.64
C LEU A 279 13.98 2.24 -23.13
N GLY A 280 15.17 1.72 -22.85
CA GLY A 280 16.45 2.31 -23.27
C GLY A 280 17.08 3.27 -22.27
N GLY A 281 16.52 3.41 -21.07
CA GLY A 281 17.18 4.13 -19.99
C GLY A 281 18.49 3.48 -19.59
N LEU A 282 19.48 4.26 -19.13
CA LEU A 282 20.81 3.75 -18.80
C LEU A 282 20.91 3.30 -17.35
N ILE A 283 20.54 4.17 -16.41
CA ILE A 283 20.67 3.93 -14.95
C ILE A 283 19.34 4.19 -14.28
N SER A 284 19.01 3.39 -13.30
CA SER A 284 17.95 3.72 -12.34
C SER A 284 18.49 3.70 -10.91
N VAL A 285 17.96 4.60 -10.08
CA VAL A 285 18.24 4.67 -8.64
C VAL A 285 16.90 4.73 -7.94
N GLN A 286 16.57 3.68 -7.21
CA GLN A 286 15.29 3.60 -6.51
C GLN A 286 15.47 3.00 -5.11
N SER A 287 14.52 3.28 -4.24
CA SER A 287 14.41 2.53 -3.00
C SER A 287 13.82 1.14 -3.27
N VAL A 288 14.30 0.13 -2.56
CA VAL A 288 13.72 -1.22 -2.61
C VAL A 288 12.47 -1.24 -1.76
N ASP A 289 11.32 -1.36 -2.41
CA ASP A 289 10.00 -1.27 -1.77
C ASP A 289 9.43 -2.64 -1.38
N GLU A 290 10.13 -3.74 -1.68
CA GLU A 290 9.63 -5.10 -1.45
C GLU A 290 9.29 -5.36 0.02
N GLU A 291 10.03 -4.76 0.95
CA GLU A 291 9.78 -4.87 2.39
C GLU A 291 8.74 -3.87 2.92
N ALA A 292 8.36 -2.87 2.14
CA ALA A 292 7.48 -1.80 2.63
C ALA A 292 6.13 -2.33 3.13
N MET A 293 5.53 -3.28 2.42
CA MET A 293 4.25 -3.90 2.81
C MET A 293 4.34 -4.62 4.14
N ASP A 294 5.44 -5.33 4.41
CA ASP A 294 5.67 -6.00 5.70
C ASP A 294 5.86 -4.99 6.83
N VAL A 295 6.61 -3.92 6.57
CA VAL A 295 6.81 -2.81 7.53
C VAL A 295 5.48 -2.14 7.86
N TRP A 296 4.63 -1.86 6.87
CA TRP A 296 3.30 -1.29 7.10
C TRP A 296 2.42 -2.23 7.89
N ALA A 297 2.31 -3.49 7.46
CA ALA A 297 1.50 -4.49 8.13
C ALA A 297 1.93 -4.68 9.60
N LYS A 298 3.22 -4.75 9.88
CA LYS A 298 3.77 -4.84 11.23
C LYS A 298 3.48 -3.60 12.08
N SER A 299 3.65 -2.41 11.51
CA SER A 299 3.37 -1.15 12.22
C SER A 299 1.88 -1.01 12.54
N ILE A 300 1.00 -1.32 11.57
CA ILE A 300 -0.45 -1.33 11.74
C ILE A 300 -0.84 -2.35 12.84
N ALA A 301 -0.27 -3.56 12.79
CA ALA A 301 -0.54 -4.58 13.81
C ALA A 301 -0.11 -4.11 15.21
N ASN A 302 1.05 -3.48 15.35
CA ASN A 302 1.51 -2.92 16.62
C ASN A 302 0.52 -1.89 17.18
N ILE A 303 0.05 -0.96 16.34
CA ILE A 303 -0.95 0.05 16.75
C ILE A 303 -2.24 -0.63 17.19
N LEU A 304 -2.74 -1.59 16.41
CA LEU A 304 -3.96 -2.33 16.73
C LEU A 304 -3.82 -3.20 17.99
N ASN A 305 -2.60 -3.60 18.35
CA ASN A 305 -2.28 -4.32 19.59
C ASN A 305 -2.02 -3.36 20.78
N GLY A 306 -2.27 -2.05 20.61
CA GLY A 306 -2.22 -1.07 21.69
C GLY A 306 -0.86 -0.38 21.87
N VAL A 307 0.11 -0.60 20.98
CA VAL A 307 1.36 0.17 21.00
C VAL A 307 1.04 1.64 20.71
N PRO A 308 1.43 2.58 21.57
CA PRO A 308 1.17 4.00 21.35
C PRO A 308 1.77 4.49 20.03
N VAL A 309 0.98 5.21 19.23
CA VAL A 309 1.40 5.74 17.92
C VAL A 309 2.70 6.54 18.04
N GLY A 310 2.80 7.41 19.03
CA GLY A 310 3.98 8.27 19.25
C GLY A 310 5.27 7.52 19.62
N SER A 311 5.20 6.24 19.97
CA SER A 311 6.37 5.40 20.25
C SER A 311 6.88 4.62 19.03
N ILE A 312 6.13 4.64 17.93
CA ILE A 312 6.52 3.97 16.68
C ILE A 312 7.23 5.00 15.79
N PRO A 313 8.52 4.81 15.46
CA PRO A 313 9.23 5.74 14.59
C PRO A 313 8.64 5.72 13.18
N VAL A 314 8.81 6.82 12.45
CA VAL A 314 8.53 6.82 11.01
C VAL A 314 9.54 5.93 10.31
N MET A 315 9.01 4.98 9.56
CA MET A 315 9.83 4.06 8.78
C MET A 315 10.05 4.59 7.37
N ARG A 316 11.14 4.16 6.75
CA ARG A 316 11.50 4.50 5.36
C ARG A 316 12.29 3.34 4.74
N PRO A 317 12.41 3.29 3.41
CA PRO A 317 13.26 2.32 2.73
C PRO A 317 14.68 2.35 3.30
N LYS A 318 15.25 1.19 3.53
CA LYS A 318 16.61 1.03 4.05
C LYS A 318 17.62 0.83 2.93
N GLU A 319 17.18 0.21 1.85
CA GLU A 319 18.03 -0.17 0.74
C GLU A 319 17.76 0.69 -0.49
N ILE A 320 18.82 1.01 -1.20
CA ILE A 320 18.78 1.73 -2.46
C ILE A 320 19.40 0.78 -3.50
N GLU A 321 18.62 0.52 -4.55
CA GLU A 321 19.09 -0.22 -5.71
C GLU A 321 19.58 0.76 -6.77
N ILE A 322 20.76 0.50 -7.31
CA ILE A 322 21.27 1.13 -8.52
C ILE A 322 21.30 0.05 -9.59
N ALA A 323 20.38 0.13 -10.55
CA ALA A 323 20.33 -0.81 -11.66
C ALA A 323 20.77 -0.14 -12.96
N ALA A 324 21.38 -0.90 -13.85
CA ALA A 324 21.85 -0.43 -15.14
C ALA A 324 21.37 -1.35 -16.27
N ASN A 325 21.02 -0.75 -17.42
CA ASN A 325 20.67 -1.47 -18.64
C ASN A 325 21.94 -1.97 -19.33
N ALA A 326 22.13 -3.30 -19.36
CA ALA A 326 23.32 -3.92 -19.94
C ALA A 326 23.57 -3.53 -21.40
N SER A 327 22.51 -3.44 -22.22
CA SER A 327 22.60 -3.06 -23.63
C SER A 327 23.02 -1.60 -23.82
N ALA A 328 22.52 -0.69 -22.98
CA ALA A 328 22.91 0.71 -22.99
C ALA A 328 24.34 0.90 -22.45
N VAL A 329 24.72 0.17 -21.40
CA VAL A 329 26.07 0.15 -20.84
C VAL A 329 27.09 -0.29 -21.86
N ALA A 330 26.79 -1.28 -22.71
CA ALA A 330 27.69 -1.76 -23.75
C ALA A 330 28.09 -0.67 -24.78
N GLN A 331 27.30 0.40 -24.89
CA GLN A 331 27.55 1.52 -25.82
C GLN A 331 28.45 2.61 -25.19
N LEU A 332 28.74 2.55 -23.90
CA LEU A 332 29.62 3.49 -23.22
C LEU A 332 31.10 3.17 -23.48
N ASP A 333 31.97 4.17 -23.28
CA ASP A 333 33.40 3.94 -23.26
C ASP A 333 33.82 3.04 -22.09
N ARG A 334 34.99 2.42 -22.19
CA ARG A 334 35.50 1.45 -21.22
C ARG A 334 35.58 2.05 -19.81
N ALA A 335 36.12 3.26 -19.68
CA ALA A 335 36.33 3.87 -18.38
C ALA A 335 35.01 4.18 -17.67
N THR A 336 33.99 4.63 -18.40
CA THR A 336 32.64 4.87 -17.88
C THR A 336 31.95 3.56 -17.48
N ARG A 337 32.10 2.49 -18.28
CA ARG A 337 31.60 1.16 -17.90
C ARG A 337 32.20 0.64 -16.60
N GLU A 338 33.52 0.78 -16.43
CA GLU A 338 34.24 0.36 -15.22
C GLU A 338 33.80 1.19 -13.99
N ARG A 339 33.54 2.49 -14.15
CA ARG A 339 32.99 3.33 -13.08
C ARG A 339 31.57 2.89 -12.70
N LEU A 340 30.71 2.71 -13.69
CA LEU A 340 29.32 2.29 -13.45
C LEU A 340 29.24 0.89 -12.83
N ALA A 341 30.09 -0.04 -13.22
CA ALA A 341 30.15 -1.38 -12.66
C ALA A 341 30.51 -1.41 -11.16
N ARG A 342 31.16 -0.38 -10.63
CA ARG A 342 31.41 -0.24 -9.18
C ARG A 342 30.22 0.30 -8.40
N GLU A 343 29.31 0.97 -9.07
CA GLU A 343 28.15 1.62 -8.45
C GLU A 343 26.85 0.79 -8.59
N ALA A 344 26.66 0.13 -9.73
CA ALA A 344 25.43 -0.61 -10.01
C ALA A 344 25.45 -1.97 -9.32
N THR A 345 24.34 -2.26 -8.64
CA THR A 345 24.10 -3.53 -7.93
C THR A 345 23.43 -4.56 -8.82
N VAL A 346 22.74 -4.13 -9.87
CA VAL A 346 21.97 -4.98 -10.81
C VAL A 346 22.20 -4.52 -12.25
N PHE A 347 22.34 -5.48 -13.17
CA PHE A 347 22.35 -5.26 -14.62
C PHE A 347 21.20 -6.02 -15.29
N GLU A 348 20.43 -5.35 -16.16
CA GLU A 348 19.29 -5.91 -16.91
C GLU A 348 19.51 -5.92 -18.42
#